data_b26ec2f71df21f435dc666f08d86d931
#
_entry.id   b26ec2f71df21f435dc666f08d86d931
#
_cell.length_a   1.000
_cell.length_b   1.000
_cell.length_c   1.000
_cell.angle_alpha   90.00
_cell.angle_beta   90.00
_cell.angle_gamma   90.00
#
_symmetry.space_group_name_H-M   'P 1'
#
loop_
_entity.id
_entity.type
_entity.pdbx_description
1 polymer ?
#
loop_
_entity_poly.entity_id
_entity_poly.type
_entity_poly.pdbx_seq_one_letter_code
_entity_poly.pdbx_strand_id
1 'polypeptide(L)'
;RDSNGSPLRIGDVLKLAKQDFNTEIDKNKLNYVLIGDPALKLAYPEHSIQVTRINGNSGEKNIEMIPGKNYTVEGEIRSHQNELLSDFNGYIYYNLYDKEKQFTTLAHQDKKTWTYTHRPDLLTTGKGTIQNGTFRITVTLPIDNSHSGKSGLLNLYASDESGREANGYTDKLIVSTAVEPITEDIQGPDIKFAGINDDSLTEGIL
;
A
#
# COMPACT_ATOMS: atom_id res chain seq x y z
N ARG A 1 -19.11 -6.84 2.44
CA ARG A 1 -19.96 -5.73 2.00
C ARG A 1 -21.37 -6.26 1.76
N ASP A 2 -22.38 -5.42 1.86
CA ASP A 2 -23.75 -5.74 1.49
C ASP A 2 -23.96 -5.73 -0.04
N SER A 3 -25.17 -6.01 -0.51
CA SER A 3 -25.53 -6.01 -1.95
C SER A 3 -25.35 -4.66 -2.63
N ASN A 4 -25.25 -3.57 -1.87
CA ASN A 4 -25.04 -2.20 -2.36
C ASN A 4 -23.58 -1.77 -2.26
N GLY A 5 -22.67 -2.69 -1.87
CA GLY A 5 -21.25 -2.41 -1.70
C GLY A 5 -20.86 -1.69 -0.41
N SER A 6 -21.80 -1.37 0.46
CA SER A 6 -21.52 -0.72 1.74
C SER A 6 -20.89 -1.68 2.75
N PRO A 7 -19.99 -1.18 3.64
CA PRO A 7 -19.45 -1.98 4.72
C PRO A 7 -20.56 -2.54 5.61
N LEU A 8 -20.48 -3.83 5.96
CA LEU A 8 -21.36 -4.45 6.94
C LEU A 8 -21.07 -3.90 8.34
N ARG A 9 -22.08 -3.88 9.20
CA ARG A 9 -21.88 -3.63 10.63
C ARG A 9 -21.04 -4.76 11.23
N ILE A 10 -20.18 -4.45 12.20
CA ILE A 10 -19.28 -5.46 12.81
C ILE A 10 -20.05 -6.59 13.48
N GLY A 11 -21.24 -6.33 14.00
CA GLY A 11 -22.14 -7.38 14.52
C GLY A 11 -22.64 -8.33 13.43
N ASP A 12 -22.96 -7.81 12.24
CA ASP A 12 -23.35 -8.64 11.10
C ASP A 12 -22.17 -9.48 10.57
N VAL A 13 -20.96 -8.89 10.55
CA VAL A 13 -19.73 -9.62 10.20
C VAL A 13 -19.50 -10.77 11.17
N LEU A 14 -19.59 -10.53 12.49
CA LEU A 14 -19.43 -11.59 13.49
C LEU A 14 -20.51 -12.67 13.36
N LYS A 15 -21.76 -12.27 13.11
CA LYS A 15 -22.85 -13.22 12.87
C LYS A 15 -22.56 -14.12 11.68
N LEU A 16 -22.17 -13.55 10.52
CA LEU A 16 -21.80 -14.31 9.33
C LEU A 16 -20.61 -15.22 9.59
N ALA A 17 -19.55 -14.68 10.24
CA ALA A 17 -18.42 -15.50 10.62
C ALA A 17 -18.78 -16.68 11.51
N LYS A 18 -19.75 -16.55 12.41
CA LYS A 18 -20.24 -17.66 13.24
C LYS A 18 -21.15 -18.62 12.48
N GLN A 19 -21.85 -18.19 11.44
CA GLN A 19 -22.76 -19.02 10.65
C GLN A 19 -22.03 -19.85 9.57
N ASP A 20 -20.91 -19.36 9.06
CA ASP A 20 -20.14 -19.99 7.95
C ASP A 20 -19.30 -21.20 8.40
N PHE A 21 -19.50 -21.69 9.63
CA PHE A 21 -18.68 -22.74 10.20
C PHE A 21 -19.42 -24.07 10.35
N ASN A 22 -18.82 -25.11 9.81
CA ASN A 22 -19.21 -26.47 10.08
C ASN A 22 -18.94 -26.81 11.55
N THR A 23 -20.02 -26.94 12.34
CA THR A 23 -20.06 -26.89 13.80
C THR A 23 -19.34 -28.03 14.54
N GLU A 24 -18.84 -29.05 13.83
CA GLU A 24 -18.26 -30.22 14.49
C GLU A 24 -16.79 -30.04 14.88
N ILE A 25 -16.06 -29.08 14.30
CA ILE A 25 -14.60 -29.05 14.39
C ILE A 25 -14.06 -27.95 15.27
N ASP A 26 -14.82 -26.88 15.57
CA ASP A 26 -14.22 -25.75 16.29
C ASP A 26 -15.16 -25.04 17.28
N LYS A 27 -15.32 -25.65 18.45
CA LYS A 27 -16.08 -25.05 19.55
C LYS A 27 -15.54 -23.70 20.04
N ASN A 28 -14.26 -23.41 19.80
CA ASN A 28 -13.64 -22.14 20.19
C ASN A 28 -14.27 -20.94 19.46
N LYS A 29 -14.75 -21.11 18.24
CA LYS A 29 -15.40 -20.03 17.47
C LYS A 29 -16.65 -19.48 18.14
N LEU A 30 -17.35 -20.30 18.90
CA LEU A 30 -18.53 -19.87 19.65
C LEU A 30 -18.16 -18.96 20.83
N ASN A 31 -16.92 -19.06 21.32
CA ASN A 31 -16.42 -18.30 22.48
C ASN A 31 -16.01 -16.86 22.12
N TYR A 32 -15.90 -16.52 20.83
CA TYR A 32 -15.61 -15.14 20.44
C TYR A 32 -16.83 -14.25 20.71
N VAL A 33 -16.62 -13.20 21.48
CA VAL A 33 -17.63 -12.19 21.83
C VAL A 33 -17.19 -10.84 21.29
N LEU A 34 -18.12 -10.12 20.67
CA LEU A 34 -17.90 -8.74 20.28
C LEU A 34 -18.05 -7.85 21.53
N ILE A 35 -16.98 -7.14 21.88
CA ILE A 35 -17.00 -6.12 22.93
C ILE A 35 -17.05 -4.76 22.21
N GLY A 36 -18.17 -4.06 22.28
CA GLY A 36 -18.38 -2.78 21.61
C GLY A 36 -19.77 -2.65 21.00
N ASP A 37 -20.00 -1.60 20.21
CA ASP A 37 -21.26 -1.38 19.53
C ASP A 37 -21.36 -2.26 18.26
N PRO A 38 -22.29 -3.24 18.22
CA PRO A 38 -22.47 -4.11 17.07
C PRO A 38 -23.00 -3.38 15.83
N ALA A 39 -23.55 -2.19 15.98
CA ALA A 39 -24.05 -1.37 14.88
C ALA A 39 -22.95 -0.58 14.16
N LEU A 40 -21.75 -0.50 14.75
CA LEU A 40 -20.60 0.19 14.15
C LEU A 40 -20.23 -0.41 12.80
N LYS A 41 -20.02 0.44 11.81
CA LYS A 41 -19.42 0.08 10.52
C LYS A 41 -17.96 0.50 10.53
N LEU A 42 -17.07 -0.38 9.99
CA LEU A 42 -15.68 -0.02 9.80
C LEU A 42 -15.56 0.98 8.64
N ALA A 43 -14.70 1.97 8.81
CA ALA A 43 -14.41 2.97 7.78
C ALA A 43 -13.47 2.36 6.70
N TYR A 44 -14.06 1.57 5.81
CA TYR A 44 -13.35 1.10 4.61
C TYR A 44 -13.54 2.11 3.48
N PRO A 45 -12.51 2.41 2.70
CA PRO A 45 -12.63 3.21 1.51
C PRO A 45 -13.77 2.71 0.60
N GLU A 46 -14.66 3.62 0.18
CA GLU A 46 -15.83 3.27 -0.64
C GLU A 46 -15.45 3.01 -2.09
N HIS A 47 -14.39 3.69 -2.55
CA HIS A 47 -13.94 3.68 -3.93
C HIS A 47 -12.69 2.82 -4.11
N SER A 48 -12.40 2.48 -5.36
CA SER A 48 -11.24 1.68 -5.73
C SER A 48 -10.24 2.49 -6.54
N ILE A 49 -8.96 2.13 -6.41
CA ILE A 49 -7.88 2.64 -7.25
C ILE A 49 -7.50 1.55 -8.24
N GLN A 50 -7.57 1.85 -9.52
CA GLN A 50 -7.14 0.96 -10.58
C GLN A 50 -5.87 1.48 -11.23
N VAL A 51 -4.79 0.71 -11.20
CA VAL A 51 -3.58 1.00 -11.96
C VAL A 51 -3.83 0.64 -13.41
N THR A 52 -3.73 1.64 -14.29
CA THR A 52 -3.99 1.47 -15.72
C THR A 52 -2.72 1.28 -16.53
N ARG A 53 -1.62 1.94 -16.13
CA ARG A 53 -0.31 1.84 -16.80
C ARG A 53 0.85 1.90 -15.83
N ILE A 54 1.94 1.20 -16.21
CA ILE A 54 3.23 1.28 -15.55
C ILE A 54 4.29 1.49 -16.65
N ASN A 55 5.00 2.61 -16.63
CA ASN A 55 5.96 3.02 -17.68
C ASN A 55 5.36 2.90 -19.09
N GLY A 56 4.11 3.34 -19.28
CA GLY A 56 3.41 3.27 -20.55
C GLY A 56 2.89 1.89 -20.96
N ASN A 57 3.27 0.82 -20.26
CA ASN A 57 2.72 -0.53 -20.47
C ASN A 57 1.39 -0.69 -19.72
N SER A 58 0.55 -1.63 -20.16
CA SER A 58 -0.67 -1.99 -19.43
C SER A 58 -0.37 -2.33 -17.98
N GLY A 59 -1.20 -1.87 -17.05
CA GLY A 59 -1.08 -2.15 -15.61
C GLY A 59 -1.19 -3.64 -15.24
N GLU A 60 -1.70 -4.47 -16.15
CA GLU A 60 -1.78 -5.93 -15.99
C GLU A 60 -0.47 -6.65 -16.36
N LYS A 61 0.48 -5.95 -17.01
CA LYS A 61 1.75 -6.52 -17.40
C LYS A 61 2.77 -6.43 -16.27
N ASN A 62 3.49 -7.52 -16.03
CA ASN A 62 4.61 -7.51 -15.10
C ASN A 62 5.74 -6.61 -15.61
N ILE A 63 6.19 -5.70 -14.77
CA ILE A 63 7.27 -4.75 -15.06
C ILE A 63 8.41 -5.00 -14.09
N GLU A 64 9.61 -5.24 -14.63
CA GLU A 64 10.82 -5.38 -13.85
C GLU A 64 11.30 -3.99 -13.42
N MET A 65 11.47 -3.81 -12.10
CA MET A 65 12.00 -2.59 -11.49
C MET A 65 13.48 -2.79 -11.15
N ILE A 66 14.34 -1.97 -11.76
CA ILE A 66 15.77 -1.94 -11.49
C ILE A 66 16.04 -0.91 -10.40
N PRO A 67 16.84 -1.23 -9.36
CA PRO A 67 17.24 -0.30 -8.31
C PRO A 67 17.84 1.00 -8.88
N GLY A 68 17.52 2.13 -8.25
CA GLY A 68 17.96 3.45 -8.69
C GLY A 68 17.16 4.08 -9.83
N LYS A 69 16.22 3.36 -10.44
CA LYS A 69 15.38 3.89 -11.53
C LYS A 69 14.01 4.36 -11.05
N ASN A 70 13.46 5.31 -11.80
CA ASN A 70 12.13 5.87 -11.63
C ASN A 70 11.12 5.13 -12.50
N TYR A 71 9.96 4.84 -11.92
CA TYR A 71 8.84 4.18 -12.60
C TYR A 71 7.59 5.04 -12.51
N THR A 72 7.00 5.36 -13.65
CA THR A 72 5.74 6.09 -13.71
C THR A 72 4.59 5.11 -13.55
N VAL A 73 3.73 5.34 -12.58
CA VAL A 73 2.49 4.59 -12.36
C VAL A 73 1.31 5.53 -12.60
N GLU A 74 0.42 5.13 -13.48
CA GLU A 74 -0.80 5.86 -13.84
C GLU A 74 -2.02 5.03 -13.46
N GLY A 75 -3.09 5.71 -13.05
CA GLY A 75 -4.32 5.03 -12.69
C GLY A 75 -5.50 5.97 -12.52
N GLU A 76 -6.59 5.38 -12.10
CA GLU A 76 -7.90 6.00 -12.01
C GLU A 76 -8.58 5.64 -10.68
N ILE A 77 -9.40 6.58 -10.20
CA ILE A 77 -10.30 6.36 -9.07
C ILE A 77 -11.65 5.95 -9.63
N ARG A 78 -12.17 4.81 -9.17
CA ARG A 78 -13.42 4.24 -9.65
C ARG A 78 -14.44 4.05 -8.56
N SER A 79 -15.69 4.27 -8.91
CA SER A 79 -16.84 3.99 -8.05
C SER A 79 -17.01 2.48 -7.82
N HIS A 80 -17.94 2.11 -6.94
CA HIS A 80 -18.32 0.71 -6.75
C HIS A 80 -18.91 0.07 -8.03
N GLN A 81 -19.52 0.87 -8.91
CA GLN A 81 -20.03 0.44 -10.22
C GLN A 81 -18.94 0.38 -11.31
N ASN A 82 -17.67 0.58 -10.91
CA ASN A 82 -16.52 0.62 -11.81
C ASN A 82 -16.52 1.80 -12.80
N GLU A 83 -17.18 2.91 -12.45
CA GLU A 83 -17.19 4.14 -13.23
C GLU A 83 -16.08 5.08 -12.76
N LEU A 84 -15.47 5.82 -13.68
CA LEU A 84 -14.48 6.85 -13.36
C LEU A 84 -15.12 7.97 -12.55
N LEU A 85 -14.53 8.29 -11.40
CA LEU A 85 -14.93 9.43 -10.57
C LEU A 85 -14.21 10.71 -11.04
N SER A 86 -14.67 11.31 -12.12
CA SER A 86 -14.04 12.49 -12.73
C SER A 86 -14.09 13.75 -11.86
N ASP A 87 -14.87 13.74 -10.78
CA ASP A 87 -14.96 14.79 -9.77
C ASP A 87 -14.07 14.56 -8.55
N PHE A 88 -13.33 13.44 -8.51
CA PHE A 88 -12.40 13.14 -7.41
C PHE A 88 -11.08 13.89 -7.62
N ASN A 89 -10.82 14.89 -6.76
CA ASN A 89 -9.59 15.67 -6.76
C ASN A 89 -8.98 15.65 -5.36
N GLY A 90 -7.70 15.27 -5.26
CA GLY A 90 -7.08 15.11 -3.95
C GLY A 90 -5.67 14.55 -4.03
N TYR A 91 -5.35 13.68 -3.09
CA TYR A 91 -4.02 13.11 -2.93
C TYR A 91 -4.05 11.60 -3.00
N ILE A 92 -2.98 11.03 -3.56
CA ILE A 92 -2.69 9.61 -3.53
C ILE A 92 -1.41 9.37 -2.73
N TYR A 93 -1.44 8.39 -1.86
CA TYR A 93 -0.31 7.91 -1.07
C TYR A 93 0.03 6.50 -1.52
N TYR A 94 1.31 6.17 -1.56
CA TYR A 94 1.74 4.84 -1.95
C TYR A 94 2.82 4.28 -1.02
N ASN A 95 2.79 2.97 -0.86
CA ASN A 95 3.81 2.19 -0.20
C ASN A 95 4.19 1.01 -1.10
N LEU A 96 5.46 0.92 -1.47
CA LEU A 96 6.01 -0.22 -2.20
C LEU A 96 6.70 -1.16 -1.22
N TYR A 97 6.20 -2.38 -1.15
CA TYR A 97 6.79 -3.47 -0.35
C TYR A 97 7.54 -4.44 -1.26
N ASP A 98 8.58 -5.07 -0.72
CA ASP A 98 9.29 -6.18 -1.37
C ASP A 98 8.42 -7.46 -1.34
N LYS A 99 9.05 -8.57 -1.71
CA LYS A 99 8.44 -9.90 -1.74
C LYS A 99 7.84 -10.33 -0.40
N GLU A 100 6.97 -11.32 -0.49
CA GLU A 100 6.56 -12.08 0.69
C GLU A 100 7.72 -12.88 1.28
N LYS A 101 7.80 -12.87 2.60
CA LYS A 101 8.66 -13.72 3.41
C LYS A 101 7.80 -14.69 4.22
N GLN A 102 8.31 -15.89 4.39
CA GLN A 102 7.68 -16.91 5.19
C GLN A 102 8.21 -16.84 6.62
N PHE A 103 7.29 -16.83 7.56
CA PHE A 103 7.57 -16.82 9.00
C PHE A 103 6.95 -18.04 9.66
N THR A 104 7.60 -18.54 10.69
CA THR A 104 7.07 -19.63 11.50
C THR A 104 6.92 -19.12 12.93
N THR A 105 5.76 -19.35 13.53
CA THR A 105 5.50 -18.97 14.92
C THR A 105 6.39 -19.77 15.87
N LEU A 106 6.67 -19.21 17.03
CA LEU A 106 7.31 -19.95 18.11
C LEU A 106 6.39 -21.09 18.58
N ALA A 107 6.99 -22.22 18.91
CA ALA A 107 6.24 -23.32 19.49
C ALA A 107 5.70 -22.92 20.87
N HIS A 108 4.41 -23.18 21.11
CA HIS A 108 3.79 -23.05 22.42
C HIS A 108 3.82 -24.41 23.16
N GLN A 109 3.10 -24.55 24.27
CA GLN A 109 3.08 -25.75 25.15
C GLN A 109 2.76 -27.04 24.39
N ASP A 110 1.96 -26.99 23.32
CA ASP A 110 1.62 -28.12 22.45
C ASP A 110 2.70 -28.44 21.38
N LYS A 111 3.81 -27.70 21.38
CA LYS A 111 4.93 -27.80 20.42
C LYS A 111 4.52 -27.62 18.96
N LYS A 112 3.32 -27.11 18.69
CA LYS A 112 2.87 -26.81 17.32
C LYS A 112 3.39 -25.45 16.86
N THR A 113 3.85 -25.41 15.64
CA THR A 113 4.24 -24.20 14.94
C THR A 113 3.30 -23.97 13.75
N TRP A 114 3.08 -22.71 13.41
CA TRP A 114 2.29 -22.30 12.24
C TRP A 114 3.15 -21.48 11.32
N THR A 115 3.02 -21.71 10.04
CA THR A 115 3.73 -20.93 9.03
C THR A 115 2.76 -19.97 8.37
N TYR A 116 3.18 -18.71 8.22
CA TYR A 116 2.43 -17.66 7.56
C TYR A 116 3.34 -16.81 6.67
N THR A 117 2.77 -16.12 5.70
CA THR A 117 3.48 -15.19 4.84
C THR A 117 3.16 -13.74 5.21
N HIS A 118 4.15 -12.89 5.13
CA HIS A 118 4.04 -11.46 5.37
C HIS A 118 5.07 -10.70 4.52
N ARG A 119 4.79 -9.41 4.21
CA ARG A 119 5.69 -8.48 3.52
C ARG A 119 6.22 -7.44 4.52
N PRO A 120 7.35 -7.70 5.19
CA PRO A 120 7.85 -6.80 6.22
C PRO A 120 8.63 -5.61 5.65
N ASP A 121 9.18 -5.75 4.46
CA ASP A 121 10.16 -4.81 3.92
C ASP A 121 9.47 -3.73 3.09
N LEU A 122 9.37 -2.53 3.64
CA LEU A 122 8.93 -1.34 2.93
C LEU A 122 10.14 -0.76 2.17
N LEU A 123 10.05 -0.73 0.84
CA LEU A 123 11.12 -0.23 -0.03
C LEU A 123 11.06 1.28 -0.20
N THR A 124 9.88 1.81 -0.47
CA THR A 124 9.69 3.25 -0.66
C THR A 124 8.24 3.65 -0.40
N THR A 125 8.05 4.89 -0.04
CA THR A 125 6.75 5.51 0.17
C THR A 125 6.72 6.88 -0.49
N GLY A 126 5.54 7.36 -0.85
CA GLY A 126 5.42 8.69 -1.42
C GLY A 126 3.98 9.16 -1.55
N LYS A 127 3.86 10.36 -2.11
CA LYS A 127 2.60 11.06 -2.29
C LYS A 127 2.54 11.66 -3.69
N GLY A 128 1.36 11.70 -4.27
CA GLY A 128 1.05 12.39 -5.53
C GLY A 128 -0.28 13.11 -5.47
N THR A 129 -0.67 13.73 -6.57
CA THR A 129 -1.95 14.41 -6.73
C THR A 129 -2.88 13.63 -7.66
N ILE A 130 -4.18 13.75 -7.41
CA ILE A 130 -5.25 13.24 -8.26
C ILE A 130 -6.00 14.42 -8.83
N GLN A 131 -6.21 14.41 -10.13
CA GLN A 131 -7.02 15.40 -10.83
C GLN A 131 -8.01 14.69 -11.75
N ASN A 132 -9.28 15.08 -11.65
CA ASN A 132 -10.35 14.50 -12.47
C ASN A 132 -10.42 12.96 -12.39
N GLY A 133 -10.22 12.42 -11.18
CA GLY A 133 -10.24 10.98 -10.93
C GLY A 133 -9.03 10.21 -11.47
N THR A 134 -8.02 10.89 -11.99
CA THR A 134 -6.81 10.27 -12.57
C THR A 134 -5.57 10.70 -11.82
N PHE A 135 -4.56 9.84 -11.80
CA PHE A 135 -3.27 10.16 -11.19
C PHE A 135 -2.10 9.66 -12.04
N ARG A 136 -0.97 10.33 -11.83
CA ARG A 136 0.34 9.92 -12.33
C ARG A 136 1.36 10.16 -11.23
N ILE A 137 1.98 9.10 -10.75
CA ILE A 137 3.00 9.15 -9.71
C ILE A 137 4.32 8.57 -10.21
N THR A 138 5.41 9.00 -9.60
CA THR A 138 6.74 8.42 -9.83
C THR A 138 7.14 7.62 -8.60
N VAL A 139 7.41 6.35 -8.82
CA VAL A 139 7.90 5.42 -7.80
C VAL A 139 9.37 5.16 -8.08
N THR A 140 10.24 5.52 -7.15
CA THR A 140 11.68 5.27 -7.23
C THR A 140 12.02 4.04 -6.41
N LEU A 141 12.71 3.07 -7.02
CA LEU A 141 13.23 1.93 -6.29
C LEU A 141 14.60 2.31 -5.70
N PRO A 142 14.78 2.27 -4.36
CA PRO A 142 16.06 2.59 -3.74
C PRO A 142 17.17 1.64 -4.21
N ILE A 143 18.40 2.16 -4.19
CA ILE A 143 19.61 1.37 -4.46
C ILE A 143 19.96 0.64 -3.16
N ASP A 144 19.29 -0.47 -2.89
CA ASP A 144 19.60 -1.32 -1.76
C ASP A 144 19.88 -2.74 -2.28
N ASN A 145 20.92 -3.37 -1.74
CA ASN A 145 21.46 -4.64 -2.24
C ASN A 145 20.64 -5.88 -1.84
N SER A 146 19.51 -5.70 -1.19
CA SER A 146 18.70 -6.80 -0.63
C SER A 146 17.54 -7.28 -1.51
N HIS A 147 17.45 -6.79 -2.74
CA HIS A 147 16.33 -7.08 -3.63
C HIS A 147 16.31 -8.53 -4.13
N SER A 148 15.11 -9.02 -4.43
CA SER A 148 14.87 -10.46 -4.46
C SER A 148 14.51 -11.08 -5.81
N GLY A 149 14.33 -10.28 -6.85
CA GLY A 149 13.86 -10.79 -8.16
C GLY A 149 12.44 -11.34 -8.13
N LYS A 150 11.62 -10.95 -7.17
CA LYS A 150 10.24 -11.40 -7.00
C LYS A 150 9.25 -10.25 -7.00
N SER A 151 7.96 -10.57 -7.09
CA SER A 151 6.88 -9.59 -7.08
C SER A 151 6.85 -8.78 -5.79
N GLY A 152 6.98 -7.46 -5.92
CA GLY A 152 6.65 -6.48 -4.89
C GLY A 152 5.14 -6.23 -4.83
N LEU A 153 4.72 -5.43 -3.87
CA LEU A 153 3.34 -4.99 -3.70
C LEU A 153 3.31 -3.47 -3.56
N LEU A 154 2.70 -2.79 -4.52
CA LEU A 154 2.43 -1.36 -4.43
C LEU A 154 1.02 -1.16 -3.87
N ASN A 155 0.92 -0.76 -2.61
CA ASN A 155 -0.33 -0.34 -2.00
C ASN A 155 -0.59 1.14 -2.27
N LEU A 156 -1.84 1.45 -2.58
CA LEU A 156 -2.31 2.79 -2.92
C LEU A 156 -3.50 3.15 -2.02
N TYR A 157 -3.46 4.37 -1.50
CA TYR A 157 -4.57 4.97 -0.77
C TYR A 157 -4.78 6.39 -1.26
N ALA A 158 -6.02 6.79 -1.43
CA ALA A 158 -6.38 8.12 -1.90
C ALA A 158 -7.45 8.75 -1.02
N SER A 159 -7.36 10.06 -0.87
CA SER A 159 -8.39 10.87 -0.21
C SER A 159 -8.56 12.20 -0.95
N ASP A 160 -9.80 12.69 -0.99
CA ASP A 160 -10.12 14.01 -1.52
C ASP A 160 -10.52 14.99 -0.41
N GLU A 161 -10.72 16.25 -0.79
CA GLU A 161 -11.11 17.32 0.15
C GLU A 161 -12.53 17.14 0.72
N SER A 162 -13.37 16.36 0.07
CA SER A 162 -14.73 16.05 0.56
C SER A 162 -14.76 14.89 1.55
N GLY A 163 -13.61 14.26 1.83
CA GLY A 163 -13.49 13.12 2.73
C GLY A 163 -13.84 11.79 2.08
N ARG A 164 -13.95 11.71 0.73
CA ARG A 164 -14.06 10.43 0.03
C ARG A 164 -12.70 9.74 0.02
N GLU A 165 -12.74 8.43 0.12
CA GLU A 165 -11.54 7.60 0.18
C GLU A 165 -11.57 6.51 -0.87
N ALA A 166 -10.38 6.15 -1.39
CA ALA A 166 -10.20 5.02 -2.28
C ALA A 166 -8.97 4.23 -1.90
N ASN A 167 -8.97 2.93 -2.15
CA ASN A 167 -7.81 2.08 -2.00
C ASN A 167 -7.63 1.14 -3.18
N GLY A 168 -6.41 0.67 -3.37
CA GLY A 168 -6.06 -0.30 -4.40
C GLY A 168 -4.64 -0.80 -4.22
N TYR A 169 -4.26 -1.72 -5.07
CA TYR A 169 -2.89 -2.23 -5.09
C TYR A 169 -2.55 -2.80 -6.47
N THR A 170 -1.25 -2.97 -6.71
CA THR A 170 -0.76 -3.80 -7.82
C THR A 170 0.44 -4.62 -7.37
N ASP A 171 0.49 -5.87 -7.82
CA ASP A 171 1.59 -6.83 -7.63
C ASP A 171 2.39 -7.05 -8.92
N LYS A 172 2.17 -6.21 -9.93
CA LYS A 172 2.81 -6.32 -11.25
C LYS A 172 4.23 -5.75 -11.31
N LEU A 173 4.78 -5.32 -10.18
CA LEU A 173 6.14 -4.79 -10.05
C LEU A 173 7.07 -5.89 -9.56
N ILE A 174 7.99 -6.34 -10.42
CA ILE A 174 9.00 -7.34 -10.07
C ILE A 174 10.27 -6.58 -9.65
N VAL A 175 10.63 -6.69 -8.40
CA VAL A 175 11.83 -6.02 -7.86
C VAL A 175 13.07 -6.80 -8.31
N SER A 176 13.87 -6.22 -9.22
CA SER A 176 15.04 -6.87 -9.81
C SER A 176 16.18 -7.01 -8.82
N THR A 177 16.98 -8.08 -9.00
CA THR A 177 18.27 -8.23 -8.31
C THR A 177 19.42 -7.60 -9.09
N ALA A 178 19.18 -7.18 -10.33
CA ALA A 178 20.19 -6.54 -11.16
C ALA A 178 20.48 -5.14 -10.62
N VAL A 179 21.71 -4.90 -10.23
CA VAL A 179 22.20 -3.55 -9.91
C VAL A 179 22.90 -3.04 -11.15
N GLU A 180 22.39 -1.96 -11.77
CA GLU A 180 23.20 -1.26 -12.77
C GLU A 180 24.40 -0.63 -12.06
N PRO A 181 25.60 -0.65 -12.68
CA PRO A 181 26.76 0.01 -12.08
C PRO A 181 26.42 1.48 -11.86
N ILE A 182 26.46 1.89 -10.61
CA ILE A 182 26.31 3.28 -10.21
C ILE A 182 27.56 3.98 -10.75
N THR A 183 27.39 4.94 -11.66
CA THR A 183 28.41 5.96 -11.84
C THR A 183 28.51 6.67 -10.51
N GLU A 184 29.66 6.57 -9.85
CA GLU A 184 29.89 7.16 -8.54
C GLU A 184 29.38 8.60 -8.51
N ASP A 185 28.27 8.83 -7.80
CA ASP A 185 27.90 10.17 -7.41
C ASP A 185 28.77 10.54 -6.21
N ILE A 186 29.90 11.18 -6.51
CA ILE A 186 30.85 11.67 -5.51
C ILE A 186 30.47 13.06 -4.98
N GLN A 187 29.35 13.64 -5.46
CA GLN A 187 28.90 14.96 -5.07
C GLN A 187 27.83 14.82 -3.99
N GLY A 188 28.20 15.14 -2.76
CA GLY A 188 27.25 15.21 -1.65
C GLY A 188 26.17 16.26 -1.88
N PRO A 189 25.02 16.16 -1.19
CA PRO A 189 23.94 17.14 -1.33
C PRO A 189 24.40 18.55 -0.89
N ASP A 190 24.17 19.56 -1.73
CA ASP A 190 24.37 20.96 -1.39
C ASP A 190 23.20 21.43 -0.49
N ILE A 191 23.41 21.38 0.82
CA ILE A 191 22.39 21.77 1.81
C ILE A 191 22.56 23.25 2.09
N LYS A 192 21.61 24.07 1.65
CA LYS A 192 21.54 25.49 1.98
C LYS A 192 20.53 25.72 3.11
N PHE A 193 21.00 26.25 4.21
CA PHE A 193 20.11 26.70 5.27
C PHE A 193 19.63 28.14 4.95
N ALA A 194 18.34 28.30 4.77
CA ALA A 194 17.71 29.63 4.72
C ALA A 194 17.26 29.99 6.13
N GLY A 195 17.74 31.12 6.64
CA GLY A 195 17.28 31.66 7.93
C GLY A 195 15.83 32.13 7.84
N ILE A 196 15.05 31.91 8.92
CA ILE A 196 13.65 32.32 9.00
C ILE A 196 13.48 33.85 8.96
N ASN A 197 14.54 34.63 9.22
CA ASN A 197 14.54 36.08 9.33
C ASN A 197 15.65 36.75 8.52
N ASP A 198 15.94 36.28 7.31
CA ASP A 198 16.93 36.93 6.40
C ASP A 198 18.35 37.13 6.98
N ASP A 199 18.60 36.66 8.18
CA ASP A 199 19.91 36.65 8.79
C ASP A 199 20.71 35.44 8.27
N SER A 200 21.77 35.75 7.52
CA SER A 200 22.75 34.72 7.15
C SER A 200 23.30 34.09 8.44
N LEU A 201 23.03 32.77 8.59
CA LEU A 201 23.69 31.99 9.62
C LEU A 201 25.20 32.08 9.36
N THR A 202 25.90 32.89 10.13
CA THR A 202 27.36 32.84 10.17
C THR A 202 27.79 31.47 10.67
N GLU A 203 28.77 30.86 9.99
CA GLU A 203 29.35 29.58 10.32
C GLU A 203 29.55 29.41 11.83
N GLY A 204 28.69 28.66 12.46
CA GLY A 204 28.91 28.19 13.82
C GLY A 204 29.86 27.01 13.79
N ILE A 205 31.04 27.21 14.31
CA ILE A 205 32.00 26.15 14.58
C ILE A 205 31.35 25.19 15.60
N LEU A 206 31.17 23.95 15.23
CA LEU A 206 30.90 22.83 16.16
C LEU A 206 32.21 22.38 16.79
#